data_5f4983f0f7b1155535f7801be443f23a
#
_entry.id   5f4983f0f7b1155535f7801be443f23a
#
_cell.length_a   1.000
_cell.length_b   1.000
_cell.length_c   1.000
_cell.angle_alpha   90.00
_cell.angle_beta   90.00
_cell.angle_gamma   90.00
#
_symmetry.space_group_name_H-M   'P 1'
#
loop_
_entity.id
_entity.type
_entity.pdbx_description
1 polymer ?
#
loop_
_entity_poly.entity_id
_entity_poly.type
_entity_poly.pdbx_seq_one_letter_code
_entity_poly.pdbx_strand_id
1 'polypeptide(L)'
;LFSDYERHYANIQETLSDLLGRALYKLGPIHVSPVITGSGGLTLAKNLEVPFVQEVIAVSTALQDYAPQTDVAIELGGEDAKIIYFEGGNVEQRMNGVCAGGTGSFIDQMASLLQTDASGLNEYAKNYKALYSIAARCGVFAKSDIQPLINDGASKEDLAASIFQA
;
A
#
# COMPACT_ATOMS: atom_id res chain seq x y z
N LEU A 1 3.66 23.44 0.41
CA LEU A 1 3.41 22.10 0.92
C LEU A 1 4.60 21.19 0.57
N PHE A 2 4.96 20.33 1.49
CA PHE A 2 5.92 19.23 1.31
C PHE A 2 5.17 17.91 1.43
N SER A 3 5.36 17.00 0.47
CA SER A 3 4.92 15.62 0.55
C SER A 3 6.06 14.74 0.05
N ASP A 4 6.24 13.60 0.67
CA ASP A 4 7.27 12.64 0.32
C ASP A 4 6.83 11.23 0.68
N TYR A 5 7.41 10.24 0.01
CA TYR A 5 7.23 8.81 0.24
C TYR A 5 8.59 8.14 0.24
N GLU A 6 8.91 7.44 1.33
CA GLU A 6 10.18 6.74 1.48
C GLU A 6 9.97 5.34 2.05
N ARG A 7 10.67 4.35 1.50
CA ARG A 7 10.69 2.99 2.04
C ARG A 7 11.73 2.89 3.14
N HIS A 8 11.32 2.48 4.32
CA HIS A 8 12.22 2.45 5.48
C HIS A 8 13.04 1.16 5.63
N TYR A 9 12.72 0.07 4.93
CA TYR A 9 13.45 -1.22 4.97
C TYR A 9 13.83 -1.64 6.40
N ALA A 10 12.90 -1.54 7.34
CA ALA A 10 13.04 -1.74 8.77
C ALA A 10 13.89 -0.68 9.51
N ASN A 11 14.41 0.36 8.84
CA ASN A 11 15.19 1.45 9.42
C ASN A 11 14.34 2.72 9.62
N ILE A 12 13.26 2.59 10.39
CA ILE A 12 12.20 3.61 10.52
C ILE A 12 12.73 4.94 11.05
N GLN A 13 13.59 4.91 12.07
CA GLN A 13 14.07 6.13 12.74
C GLN A 13 14.95 6.98 11.82
N GLU A 14 15.89 6.36 11.13
CA GLU A 14 16.79 7.05 10.20
C GLU A 14 16.00 7.60 9.01
N THR A 15 15.14 6.79 8.40
CA THR A 15 14.28 7.21 7.29
C THR A 15 13.40 8.40 7.67
N LEU A 16 12.80 8.38 8.88
CA LEU A 16 12.01 9.50 9.36
C LEU A 16 12.86 10.75 9.57
N SER A 17 14.05 10.61 10.17
CA SER A 17 14.98 11.71 10.40
C SER A 17 15.37 12.39 9.08
N ASP A 18 15.71 11.60 8.08
CA ASP A 18 16.08 12.09 6.75
C ASP A 18 14.91 12.79 6.05
N LEU A 19 13.71 12.22 6.15
CA LEU A 19 12.50 12.82 5.59
C LEU A 19 12.19 14.17 6.25
N LEU A 20 12.28 14.27 7.58
CA LEU A 20 12.10 15.52 8.31
C LEU A 20 13.19 16.54 7.98
N GLY A 21 14.45 16.09 7.80
CA GLY A 21 15.55 16.93 7.35
C GLY A 21 15.29 17.55 5.96
N ARG A 22 14.79 16.76 5.02
CA ARG A 22 14.38 17.25 3.68
C ARG A 22 13.21 18.24 3.76
N ALA A 23 12.24 17.95 4.62
CA ALA A 23 11.12 18.86 4.85
C ALA A 23 11.59 20.21 5.42
N LEU A 24 12.45 20.18 6.43
CA LEU A 24 13.03 21.38 7.03
C LEU A 24 13.86 22.18 6.02
N TYR A 25 14.68 21.53 5.22
CA TYR A 25 15.46 22.18 4.17
C TYR A 25 14.57 22.89 3.15
N LYS A 26 13.45 22.27 2.75
CA LYS A 26 12.53 22.81 1.75
C LYS A 26 11.63 23.93 2.29
N LEU A 27 11.16 23.79 3.52
CA LEU A 27 10.17 24.69 4.12
C LEU A 27 10.79 25.79 5.00
N GLY A 28 12.06 25.64 5.40
CA GLY A 28 12.70 26.47 6.41
C GLY A 28 12.22 26.17 7.82
N PRO A 29 12.62 26.98 8.82
CA PRO A 29 12.19 26.80 10.21
C PRO A 29 10.69 27.06 10.33
N ILE A 30 9.95 26.03 10.72
CA ILE A 30 8.48 26.05 10.89
C ILE A 30 8.09 25.38 12.19
N HIS A 31 6.97 25.78 12.76
CA HIS A 31 6.31 25.05 13.83
C HIS A 31 5.32 24.05 13.22
N VAL A 32 5.39 22.80 13.66
CA VAL A 32 4.50 21.75 13.22
C VAL A 32 3.75 21.14 14.41
N SER A 33 2.52 20.71 14.17
CA SER A 33 1.76 19.88 15.09
C SER A 33 1.69 18.47 14.46
N PRO A 34 2.60 17.55 14.81
CA PRO A 34 2.66 16.27 14.20
C PRO A 34 1.52 15.36 14.66
N VAL A 35 1.02 14.55 13.77
CA VAL A 35 0.09 13.44 14.04
C VAL A 35 0.59 12.22 13.27
N ILE A 36 0.56 11.07 13.90
CA ILE A 36 0.99 9.81 13.29
C ILE A 36 -0.22 8.89 13.10
N THR A 37 -0.27 8.19 12.00
CA THR A 37 -1.21 7.12 11.72
C THR A 37 -0.47 5.94 11.11
N GLY A 38 -1.19 4.83 10.90
CA GLY A 38 -0.61 3.61 10.36
C GLY A 38 -0.23 2.60 11.43
N SER A 39 -0.39 1.30 11.13
CA SER A 39 -0.15 0.21 12.08
C SER A 39 1.27 0.21 12.64
N GLY A 40 2.28 0.53 11.81
CA GLY A 40 3.67 0.70 12.24
C GLY A 40 3.96 1.98 13.04
N GLY A 41 3.05 2.94 13.03
CA GLY A 41 3.24 4.27 13.62
C GLY A 41 3.01 4.35 15.12
N LEU A 42 2.31 3.40 15.73
CA LEU A 42 1.90 3.48 17.14
C LEU A 42 3.09 3.57 18.10
N THR A 43 4.09 2.72 17.92
CA THR A 43 5.30 2.76 18.75
C THR A 43 6.10 4.04 18.55
N LEU A 44 6.16 4.53 17.32
CA LEU A 44 6.82 5.77 16.98
C LEU A 44 6.12 6.97 17.64
N ALA A 45 4.80 7.05 17.54
CA ALA A 45 3.99 8.09 18.19
C ALA A 45 4.19 8.12 19.70
N LYS A 46 4.23 6.94 20.34
CA LYS A 46 4.50 6.83 21.77
C LYS A 46 5.90 7.30 22.14
N ASN A 47 6.93 6.93 21.37
CA ASN A 47 8.30 7.33 21.65
C ASN A 47 8.55 8.83 21.43
N LEU A 48 7.84 9.44 20.49
CA LEU A 48 7.93 10.87 20.19
C LEU A 48 6.94 11.71 21.01
N GLU A 49 6.09 11.08 21.84
CA GLU A 49 5.03 11.75 22.63
C GLU A 49 4.10 12.60 21.78
N VAL A 50 3.77 12.12 20.57
CA VAL A 50 2.86 12.80 19.64
C VAL A 50 1.54 12.04 19.49
N PRO A 51 0.43 12.73 19.11
CA PRO A 51 -0.85 12.08 18.90
C PRO A 51 -0.79 10.98 17.85
N PHE A 52 -1.51 9.89 18.11
CA PHE A 52 -1.75 8.80 17.16
C PHE A 52 -3.22 8.73 16.81
N VAL A 53 -3.53 8.56 15.53
CA VAL A 53 -4.88 8.34 15.01
C VAL A 53 -4.92 6.98 14.30
N GLN A 54 -5.93 6.17 14.59
CA GLN A 54 -6.11 4.90 13.88
C GLN A 54 -6.39 5.14 12.39
N GLU A 55 -5.88 4.27 11.53
CA GLU A 55 -6.00 4.40 10.06
C GLU A 55 -7.43 4.57 9.59
N VAL A 56 -8.36 3.73 10.10
CA VAL A 56 -9.76 3.80 9.71
C VAL A 56 -10.38 5.16 10.05
N ILE A 57 -10.00 5.75 11.18
CA ILE A 57 -10.47 7.08 11.59
C ILE A 57 -9.87 8.15 10.67
N ALA A 58 -8.58 8.07 10.38
CA ALA A 58 -7.89 9.00 9.49
C ALA A 58 -8.49 8.97 8.06
N VAL A 59 -8.68 7.77 7.50
CA VAL A 59 -9.28 7.59 6.16
C VAL A 59 -10.73 8.07 6.14
N SER A 60 -11.54 7.69 7.14
CA SER A 60 -12.95 8.08 7.21
C SER A 60 -13.10 9.60 7.31
N THR A 61 -12.30 10.25 8.15
CA THR A 61 -12.32 11.72 8.30
C THR A 61 -11.93 12.40 6.99
N ALA A 62 -10.85 11.93 6.34
CA ALA A 62 -10.42 12.48 5.07
C ALA A 62 -11.48 12.34 3.97
N LEU A 63 -12.14 11.19 3.89
CA LEU A 63 -13.20 10.96 2.91
C LEU A 63 -14.46 11.80 3.18
N GLN A 64 -14.84 11.97 4.44
CA GLN A 64 -15.94 12.87 4.80
C GLN A 64 -15.68 14.32 4.40
N ASP A 65 -14.43 14.77 4.50
CA ASP A 65 -14.05 16.14 4.15
C ASP A 65 -13.86 16.35 2.65
N TYR A 66 -13.19 15.41 1.96
CA TYR A 66 -12.77 15.59 0.57
C TYR A 66 -13.66 14.86 -0.45
N ALA A 67 -14.37 13.83 -0.04
CA ALA A 67 -15.24 13.03 -0.88
C ALA A 67 -16.50 12.56 -0.13
N PRO A 68 -17.37 13.48 0.36
CA PRO A 68 -18.49 13.16 1.24
C PRO A 68 -19.58 12.27 0.62
N GLN A 69 -19.52 12.03 -0.68
CA GLN A 69 -20.45 11.14 -1.39
C GLN A 69 -19.90 9.70 -1.55
N THR A 70 -18.82 9.38 -0.85
CA THR A 70 -18.23 8.03 -0.92
C THR A 70 -19.08 7.06 -0.09
N ASP A 71 -19.58 6.01 -0.73
CA ASP A 71 -20.30 4.91 -0.06
C ASP A 71 -19.34 3.81 0.40
N VAL A 72 -18.26 3.59 -0.35
CA VAL A 72 -17.29 2.52 -0.10
C VAL A 72 -15.87 3.02 -0.37
N ALA A 73 -14.95 2.72 0.53
CA ALA A 73 -13.52 2.91 0.33
C ALA A 73 -12.78 1.57 0.40
N ILE A 74 -11.81 1.38 -0.47
CA ILE A 74 -10.89 0.25 -0.43
C ILE A 74 -9.50 0.81 -0.16
N GLU A 75 -8.94 0.44 0.98
CA GLU A 75 -7.59 0.78 1.38
C GLU A 75 -6.68 -0.42 1.12
N LEU A 76 -5.63 -0.20 0.34
CA LEU A 76 -4.59 -1.18 0.08
C LEU A 76 -3.31 -0.73 0.80
N GLY A 77 -3.09 -1.28 1.97
CA GLY A 77 -1.89 -1.03 2.78
C GLY A 77 -0.68 -1.85 2.32
N GLY A 78 0.43 -1.71 3.04
CA GLY A 78 1.64 -2.51 2.80
C GLY A 78 1.46 -3.99 3.14
N GLU A 79 0.75 -4.29 4.22
CA GLU A 79 0.59 -5.64 4.77
C GLU A 79 -0.86 -6.10 4.88
N ASP A 80 -1.81 -5.18 4.83
CA ASP A 80 -3.24 -5.46 4.93
C ASP A 80 -4.03 -4.75 3.82
N ALA A 81 -5.27 -5.20 3.63
CA ALA A 81 -6.25 -4.57 2.77
C ALA A 81 -7.56 -4.45 3.55
N LYS A 82 -8.19 -3.28 3.46
CA LYS A 82 -9.42 -2.97 4.18
C LYS A 82 -10.48 -2.47 3.22
N ILE A 83 -11.72 -2.86 3.45
CA ILE A 83 -12.89 -2.25 2.83
C ILE A 83 -13.69 -1.54 3.91
N ILE A 84 -14.07 -0.31 3.66
CA ILE A 84 -14.78 0.58 4.58
C ILE A 84 -16.08 0.98 3.90
N TYR A 85 -17.19 0.72 4.56
CA TYR A 85 -18.54 1.09 4.12
C TYR A 85 -19.02 2.30 4.93
N PHE A 86 -19.64 3.25 4.23
CA PHE A 86 -20.26 4.43 4.83
C PHE A 86 -21.77 4.35 4.58
N GLU A 87 -22.54 3.96 5.57
CA GLU A 87 -23.98 3.80 5.44
C GLU A 87 -24.72 4.45 6.62
N GLY A 88 -25.61 5.39 6.32
CA GLY A 88 -26.47 6.01 7.33
C GLY A 88 -25.74 6.70 8.47
N GLY A 89 -24.53 7.22 8.25
CA GLY A 89 -23.67 7.83 9.26
C GLY A 89 -22.85 6.83 10.08
N ASN A 90 -22.97 5.53 9.78
CA ASN A 90 -22.13 4.49 10.36
C ASN A 90 -20.95 4.17 9.47
N VAL A 91 -19.84 3.75 10.10
CA VAL A 91 -18.64 3.27 9.43
C VAL A 91 -18.45 1.81 9.81
N GLU A 92 -18.56 0.90 8.83
CA GLU A 92 -18.26 -0.52 9.00
C GLU A 92 -16.96 -0.84 8.25
N GLN A 93 -16.03 -1.50 8.93
CA GLN A 93 -14.76 -1.93 8.34
C GLN A 93 -14.67 -3.44 8.31
N ARG A 94 -14.18 -3.97 7.20
CA ARG A 94 -13.73 -5.36 7.08
C ARG A 94 -12.29 -5.38 6.57
N MET A 95 -11.49 -6.24 7.17
CA MET A 95 -10.07 -6.36 6.85
C MET A 95 -9.77 -7.77 6.33
N ASN A 96 -8.87 -7.86 5.35
CA ASN A 96 -8.28 -9.14 4.95
C ASN A 96 -7.32 -9.60 6.06
N GLY A 97 -7.73 -10.59 6.83
CA GLY A 97 -7.03 -11.00 8.05
C GLY A 97 -6.09 -12.20 7.91
N VAL A 98 -5.94 -12.79 6.72
CA VAL A 98 -5.29 -14.11 6.60
C VAL A 98 -4.07 -14.12 5.69
N CYS A 99 -3.94 -13.19 4.78
CA CYS A 99 -2.87 -13.24 3.77
C CYS A 99 -2.59 -11.85 3.20
N ALA A 100 -1.32 -11.59 2.91
CA ALA A 100 -0.88 -10.36 2.23
C ALA A 100 -1.29 -10.28 0.74
N GLY A 101 -2.07 -11.23 0.22
CA GLY A 101 -2.60 -11.19 -1.15
C GLY A 101 -3.36 -9.91 -1.44
N GLY A 102 -3.05 -9.25 -2.55
CA GLY A 102 -3.64 -7.96 -2.91
C GLY A 102 -3.08 -6.74 -2.18
N THR A 103 -2.08 -6.90 -1.33
CA THR A 103 -1.43 -5.79 -0.60
C THR A 103 -0.17 -5.30 -1.29
N GLY A 104 0.40 -4.19 -0.80
CA GLY A 104 1.68 -3.67 -1.30
C GLY A 104 2.82 -4.68 -1.21
N SER A 105 2.91 -5.46 -0.12
CA SER A 105 3.88 -6.55 0.01
C SER A 105 3.72 -7.63 -1.06
N PHE A 106 2.50 -7.98 -1.42
CA PHE A 106 2.24 -8.91 -2.52
C PHE A 106 2.74 -8.35 -3.84
N ILE A 107 2.41 -7.11 -4.16
CA ILE A 107 2.87 -6.43 -5.38
C ILE A 107 4.40 -6.39 -5.44
N ASP A 108 5.07 -6.06 -4.33
CA ASP A 108 6.53 -6.04 -4.25
C ASP A 108 7.16 -7.43 -4.48
N GLN A 109 6.57 -8.48 -3.90
CA GLN A 109 7.02 -9.85 -4.12
C GLN A 109 6.87 -10.28 -5.58
N MET A 110 5.76 -9.92 -6.21
CA MET A 110 5.52 -10.24 -7.62
C MET A 110 6.45 -9.43 -8.54
N ALA A 111 6.66 -8.16 -8.25
CA ALA A 111 7.60 -7.32 -8.97
C ALA A 111 9.04 -7.90 -8.88
N SER A 112 9.46 -8.29 -7.67
CA SER A 112 10.76 -8.92 -7.46
C SER A 112 10.90 -10.24 -8.23
N LEU A 113 9.84 -11.07 -8.27
CA LEU A 113 9.81 -12.31 -9.05
C LEU A 113 10.04 -12.05 -10.55
N LEU A 114 9.51 -10.96 -11.08
CA LEU A 114 9.69 -10.52 -12.46
C LEU A 114 10.94 -9.64 -12.66
N GLN A 115 11.79 -9.49 -11.64
CA GLN A 115 13.02 -8.69 -11.65
C GLN A 115 12.78 -7.22 -12.00
N THR A 116 11.79 -6.63 -11.34
CA THR A 116 11.41 -5.22 -11.47
C THR A 116 10.93 -4.69 -10.12
N ASP A 117 10.45 -3.45 -10.08
CA ASP A 117 9.74 -2.83 -8.97
C ASP A 117 8.24 -2.66 -9.27
N ALA A 118 7.47 -2.11 -8.33
CA ALA A 118 6.04 -1.90 -8.50
C ALA A 118 5.72 -0.98 -9.69
N SER A 119 6.56 0.03 -9.96
CA SER A 119 6.40 0.92 -11.11
C SER A 119 6.64 0.20 -12.43
N GLY A 120 7.73 -0.58 -12.51
CA GLY A 120 8.03 -1.40 -13.68
C GLY A 120 6.99 -2.50 -13.92
N LEU A 121 6.44 -3.10 -12.85
CA LEU A 121 5.34 -4.05 -12.97
C LEU A 121 4.11 -3.39 -13.62
N ASN A 122 3.78 -2.17 -13.20
CA ASN A 122 2.68 -1.40 -13.78
C ASN A 122 2.94 -1.07 -15.28
N GLU A 123 4.18 -0.70 -15.63
CA GLU A 123 4.52 -0.43 -17.05
C GLU A 123 4.43 -1.68 -17.92
N TYR A 124 4.86 -2.84 -17.42
CA TYR A 124 4.66 -4.11 -18.13
C TYR A 124 3.18 -4.38 -18.36
N ALA A 125 2.35 -4.28 -17.31
CA ALA A 125 0.93 -4.58 -17.39
C ALA A 125 0.17 -3.78 -18.46
N LYS A 126 0.61 -2.57 -18.81
CA LYS A 126 -0.03 -1.74 -19.85
C LYS A 126 0.04 -2.35 -21.26
N ASN A 127 0.99 -3.23 -21.51
CA ASN A 127 1.31 -3.76 -22.83
C ASN A 127 0.95 -5.26 -22.97
N TYR A 128 0.10 -5.78 -22.09
CA TYR A 128 -0.30 -7.19 -22.12
C TYR A 128 -1.07 -7.56 -23.39
N LYS A 129 -1.01 -8.83 -23.75
CA LYS A 129 -1.73 -9.41 -24.88
C LYS A 129 -2.65 -10.56 -24.45
N ALA A 130 -2.29 -11.25 -23.36
CA ALA A 130 -3.03 -12.36 -22.80
C ALA A 130 -3.08 -12.26 -21.28
N LEU A 131 -4.10 -12.87 -20.68
CA LEU A 131 -4.26 -12.97 -19.23
C LEU A 131 -4.27 -14.43 -18.82
N TYR A 132 -3.54 -14.75 -17.76
CA TYR A 132 -3.48 -16.07 -17.17
C TYR A 132 -4.34 -16.11 -15.90
N SER A 133 -4.97 -17.25 -15.64
CA SER A 133 -5.68 -17.45 -14.38
C SER A 133 -4.68 -17.65 -13.25
N ILE A 134 -4.67 -16.75 -12.29
CA ILE A 134 -3.81 -16.77 -11.10
C ILE A 134 -4.71 -16.78 -9.87
N ALA A 135 -4.32 -17.49 -8.82
CA ALA A 135 -5.09 -17.60 -7.59
C ALA A 135 -5.17 -16.22 -6.87
N ALA A 136 -6.40 -15.67 -6.78
CA ALA A 136 -6.67 -14.35 -6.19
C ALA A 136 -6.68 -14.34 -4.64
N ARG A 137 -6.76 -15.51 -4.00
CA ARG A 137 -7.00 -15.59 -2.55
C ARG A 137 -5.74 -15.60 -1.69
N CYS A 138 -4.62 -16.01 -2.25
CA CYS A 138 -3.42 -16.31 -1.46
C CYS A 138 -2.17 -16.03 -2.27
N GLY A 139 -1.33 -15.14 -1.79
CA GLY A 139 -0.07 -14.79 -2.44
C GLY A 139 0.88 -15.98 -2.65
N VAL A 140 0.80 -17.01 -1.80
CA VAL A 140 1.59 -18.27 -1.98
C VAL A 140 1.10 -19.05 -3.18
N PHE A 141 -0.21 -19.23 -3.32
CA PHE A 141 -0.77 -19.92 -4.49
C PHE A 141 -0.58 -19.11 -5.77
N ALA A 142 -0.76 -17.77 -5.71
CA ALA A 142 -0.46 -16.91 -6.84
C ALA A 142 0.99 -17.11 -7.34
N LYS A 143 1.96 -17.14 -6.42
CA LYS A 143 3.37 -17.42 -6.77
C LYS A 143 3.56 -18.80 -7.37
N SER A 144 2.87 -19.80 -6.85
CA SER A 144 2.93 -21.18 -7.37
C SER A 144 2.33 -21.30 -8.78
N ASP A 145 1.32 -20.48 -9.10
CA ASP A 145 0.72 -20.43 -10.42
C ASP A 145 1.60 -19.67 -11.43
N ILE A 146 2.27 -18.62 -10.99
CA ILE A 146 3.13 -17.79 -11.83
C ILE A 146 4.41 -18.49 -12.21
N GLN A 147 5.02 -19.26 -11.30
CA GLN A 147 6.33 -19.87 -11.55
C GLN A 147 6.36 -20.82 -12.78
N PRO A 148 5.39 -21.72 -12.99
CA PRO A 148 5.31 -22.49 -14.23
C PRO A 148 5.19 -21.62 -15.48
N LEU A 149 4.36 -20.57 -15.43
CA LEU A 149 4.18 -19.66 -16.56
C LEU A 149 5.49 -18.96 -16.97
N ILE A 150 6.31 -18.57 -15.99
CA ILE A 150 7.65 -18.03 -16.24
C ILE A 150 8.52 -19.08 -16.94
N ASN A 151 8.50 -20.32 -16.47
CA ASN A 151 9.29 -21.41 -17.04
C ASN A 151 8.85 -21.77 -18.47
N ASP A 152 7.57 -21.60 -18.76
CA ASP A 152 6.98 -21.82 -20.08
C ASP A 152 7.18 -20.63 -21.04
N GLY A 153 7.84 -19.57 -20.58
CA GLY A 153 8.20 -18.40 -21.39
C GLY A 153 7.09 -17.38 -21.57
N ALA A 154 6.11 -17.33 -20.65
CA ALA A 154 5.12 -16.25 -20.65
C ALA A 154 5.78 -14.87 -20.56
N SER A 155 5.25 -13.89 -21.28
CA SER A 155 5.80 -12.55 -21.29
C SER A 155 5.64 -11.84 -19.94
N LYS A 156 6.56 -10.95 -19.60
CA LYS A 156 6.46 -10.17 -18.36
C LYS A 156 5.21 -9.27 -18.37
N GLU A 157 4.82 -8.80 -19.53
CA GLU A 157 3.65 -7.97 -19.77
C GLU A 157 2.37 -8.72 -19.41
N ASP A 158 2.23 -9.94 -19.90
CA ASP A 158 1.04 -10.78 -19.64
C ASP A 158 0.99 -11.23 -18.18
N LEU A 159 2.14 -11.60 -17.61
CA LEU A 159 2.24 -11.96 -16.20
C LEU A 159 1.90 -10.79 -15.28
N ALA A 160 2.42 -9.59 -15.57
CA ALA A 160 2.15 -8.40 -14.78
C ALA A 160 0.66 -8.03 -14.79
N ALA A 161 0.02 -8.04 -15.96
CA ALA A 161 -1.42 -7.80 -16.06
C ALA A 161 -2.25 -8.86 -15.33
N SER A 162 -1.84 -10.13 -15.41
CA SER A 162 -2.50 -11.24 -14.70
C SER A 162 -2.38 -11.12 -13.18
N ILE A 163 -1.25 -10.62 -12.67
CA ILE A 163 -1.02 -10.33 -11.25
C ILE A 163 -1.97 -9.24 -10.75
N PHE A 164 -2.15 -8.16 -11.53
CA PHE A 164 -3.07 -7.08 -11.15
C PHE A 164 -4.54 -7.46 -11.27
N GLN A 165 -4.88 -8.45 -12.07
CA GLN A 165 -6.24 -8.97 -12.18
C GLN A 165 -6.59 -9.90 -11.01
N ALA A 166 -5.63 -10.60 -10.44
CA ALA A 166 -5.81 -11.54 -9.34
C ALA A 166 -6.05 -10.82 -8.02
#